data_ae701b2f97b9e6130f22f4822df69c65
#
_entry.id   ae701b2f97b9e6130f22f4822df69c65
#
_cell.length_a   1.000
_cell.length_b   1.000
_cell.length_c   1.000
_cell.angle_alpha   90.00
_cell.angle_beta   90.00
_cell.angle_gamma   90.00
#
_symmetry.space_group_name_H-M   'P 1'
#
loop_
_entity.id
_entity.type
_entity.pdbx_description
1 polymer ?
#
loop_
_entity_poly.entity_id
_entity_poly.type
_entity_poly.pdbx_seq_one_letter_code
_entity_poly.pdbx_strand_id
1 'polypeptide(L)'
;MSLYLKAEKIQSWRVLIMACAGFIFNTTEFVPVAMLSDIAQSFNMQTADTGLMMTVYAWTVLIMSLPAMLATGNMERKSLLIKLFIIFIVGHILSVIAWNFWILLLARMCIALAHSVFWSITASLVMRIAPKHKKTQALGMLAIGTALATILGLPIGRIVGQFVGWRVTFGIIAVLALSIMFLIIRLLPNLPSKNAGSIASLPLLAKRPLLLWLYVTTAIVISAHFTAYTYIEPFMIDVGHLDPNFATVVLLVFGFSGIAASLLFNRFYRLAPTKFIVVSMGLLMLSLLLLLFSTETIIAMFSLVFIWGIGISCIGLSLQMRVLKLAPDATDVATAIYSGIFNAGIGAGALFGNLTTTYLGLNEIGYTGAALGLIGFIIFITTHLKYRHTFLLQNK
;
A
#
# COMPACT_ATOMS: atom_id res chain seq x y z
N MET A 1 25.68 -6.18 33.27
CA MET A 1 24.30 -6.60 32.97
C MET A 1 23.33 -5.41 32.81
N SER A 2 23.33 -4.43 33.68
CA SER A 2 22.44 -3.23 33.66
C SER A 2 22.58 -2.35 32.41
N LEU A 3 23.81 -2.02 31.99
CA LEU A 3 24.08 -1.18 30.80
C LEU A 3 23.65 -1.86 29.47
N TYR A 4 23.85 -3.17 29.35
CA TYR A 4 23.43 -3.93 28.18
C TYR A 4 21.90 -3.95 28.03
N LEU A 5 21.18 -4.20 29.11
CA LEU A 5 19.70 -4.18 29.13
C LEU A 5 19.15 -2.78 28.80
N LYS A 6 19.81 -1.72 29.26
CA LYS A 6 19.44 -0.34 28.94
C LYS A 6 19.66 -0.02 27.45
N ALA A 7 20.77 -0.47 26.88
CA ALA A 7 21.06 -0.30 25.45
C ALA A 7 20.06 -1.07 24.56
N GLU A 8 19.73 -2.30 24.91
CA GLU A 8 18.74 -3.12 24.19
C GLU A 8 17.34 -2.50 24.26
N LYS A 9 16.94 -1.96 25.42
CA LYS A 9 15.67 -1.26 25.56
C LYS A 9 15.59 -0.04 24.62
N ILE A 10 16.65 0.76 24.54
CA ILE A 10 16.71 1.90 23.62
C ILE A 10 16.60 1.45 22.16
N GLN A 11 17.28 0.37 21.77
CA GLN A 11 17.18 -0.18 20.42
C GLN A 11 15.75 -0.66 20.09
N SER A 12 15.06 -1.29 21.04
CA SER A 12 13.67 -1.70 20.88
C SER A 12 12.73 -0.50 20.70
N TRP A 13 12.93 0.58 21.44
CA TRP A 13 12.18 1.83 21.24
C TRP A 13 12.42 2.45 19.87
N ARG A 14 13.64 2.40 19.33
CA ARG A 14 13.95 2.85 17.96
C ARG A 14 13.17 2.08 16.92
N VAL A 15 13.06 0.75 17.07
CA VAL A 15 12.29 -0.10 16.18
C VAL A 15 10.78 0.22 16.28
N LEU A 16 10.27 0.42 17.48
CA LEU A 16 8.87 0.80 17.69
C LEU A 16 8.53 2.13 17.00
N ILE A 17 9.39 3.14 17.11
CA ILE A 17 9.20 4.44 16.46
C ILE A 17 9.17 4.27 14.94
N MET A 18 10.00 3.41 14.36
CA MET A 18 9.98 3.13 12.93
C MET A 18 8.71 2.36 12.50
N ALA A 19 8.18 1.48 13.37
CA ALA A 19 6.89 0.83 13.12
C ALA A 19 5.73 1.84 13.17
N CYS A 20 5.73 2.78 14.12
CA CYS A 20 4.78 3.89 14.15
C CYS A 20 4.90 4.81 12.92
N ALA A 21 6.13 5.05 12.45
CA ALA A 21 6.36 5.76 11.19
C ALA A 21 5.73 5.01 10.01
N GLY A 22 5.96 3.70 9.90
CA GLY A 22 5.31 2.86 8.88
C GLY A 22 3.78 2.91 8.97
N PHE A 23 3.22 2.89 10.18
CA PHE A 23 1.79 3.03 10.41
C PHE A 23 1.24 4.34 9.82
N ILE A 24 1.81 5.51 10.14
CA ILE A 24 1.27 6.79 9.66
C ILE A 24 1.47 6.98 8.15
N PHE A 25 2.61 6.54 7.59
CA PHE A 25 2.84 6.61 6.15
C PHE A 25 1.83 5.76 5.38
N ASN A 26 1.57 4.55 5.83
CA ASN A 26 0.60 3.66 5.18
C ASN A 26 -0.85 4.11 5.40
N THR A 27 -1.19 4.62 6.59
CA THR A 27 -2.51 5.22 6.85
C THR A 27 -2.79 6.38 5.91
N THR A 28 -1.83 7.28 5.72
CA THR A 28 -1.96 8.46 4.85
C THR A 28 -2.18 8.10 3.39
N GLU A 29 -1.61 7.01 2.92
CA GLU A 29 -1.80 6.54 1.55
C GLU A 29 -3.27 6.25 1.25
N PHE A 30 -3.94 5.53 2.15
CA PHE A 30 -5.26 4.97 1.90
C PHE A 30 -6.42 5.68 2.62
N VAL A 31 -6.16 6.49 3.65
CA VAL A 31 -7.23 7.17 4.39
C VAL A 31 -8.17 8.01 3.51
N PRO A 32 -7.74 8.63 2.40
CA PRO A 32 -8.65 9.34 1.50
C PRO A 32 -9.73 8.46 0.88
N VAL A 33 -9.45 7.16 0.66
CA VAL A 33 -10.45 6.19 0.15
C VAL A 33 -11.65 6.09 1.10
N ALA A 34 -11.40 6.20 2.40
CA ALA A 34 -12.43 6.11 3.42
C ALA A 34 -13.25 7.41 3.61
N MET A 35 -12.83 8.52 2.97
CA MET A 35 -13.45 9.84 3.09
C MET A 35 -13.69 10.49 1.72
N LEU A 36 -13.80 9.69 0.67
CA LEU A 36 -13.81 10.19 -0.71
C LEU A 36 -15.03 11.06 -0.98
N SER A 37 -16.20 10.65 -0.49
CA SER A 37 -17.46 11.40 -0.59
C SER A 37 -17.41 12.73 0.18
N ASP A 38 -16.85 12.73 1.40
CA ASP A 38 -16.75 13.95 2.22
C ASP A 38 -15.81 14.98 1.57
N ILE A 39 -14.70 14.51 0.97
CA ILE A 39 -13.78 15.39 0.25
C ILE A 39 -14.43 15.95 -1.02
N ALA A 40 -15.15 15.13 -1.79
CA ALA A 40 -15.88 15.52 -2.99
C ALA A 40 -16.90 16.62 -2.67
N GLN A 41 -17.71 16.39 -1.64
CA GLN A 41 -18.73 17.35 -1.19
C GLN A 41 -18.11 18.70 -0.78
N SER A 42 -16.96 18.68 -0.07
CA SER A 42 -16.31 19.90 0.41
C SER A 42 -15.76 20.80 -0.69
N PHE A 43 -15.53 20.25 -1.89
CA PHE A 43 -15.07 20.99 -3.07
C PHE A 43 -16.14 21.14 -4.16
N ASN A 44 -17.39 20.70 -3.89
CA ASN A 44 -18.50 20.66 -4.86
C ASN A 44 -18.10 19.91 -6.15
N MET A 45 -17.42 18.76 -5.99
CA MET A 45 -16.94 17.91 -7.09
C MET A 45 -17.66 16.59 -7.11
N GLN A 46 -17.63 15.92 -8.26
CA GLN A 46 -18.06 14.54 -8.34
C GLN A 46 -17.05 13.63 -7.61
N THR A 47 -17.54 12.58 -6.97
CA THR A 47 -16.71 11.60 -6.27
C THR A 47 -15.73 10.91 -7.22
N ALA A 48 -16.14 10.69 -8.47
CA ALA A 48 -15.28 10.16 -9.52
C ALA A 48 -14.00 11.00 -9.69
N ASP A 49 -14.16 12.31 -9.93
CA ASP A 49 -13.02 13.22 -10.15
C ASP A 49 -12.15 13.36 -8.91
N THR A 50 -12.76 13.33 -7.72
CA THR A 50 -12.03 13.37 -6.45
C THR A 50 -11.11 12.16 -6.29
N GLY A 51 -11.51 10.99 -6.79
CA GLY A 51 -10.69 9.76 -6.78
C GLY A 51 -9.37 9.88 -7.56
N LEU A 52 -9.25 10.83 -8.50
CA LEU A 52 -8.00 11.11 -9.22
C LEU A 52 -6.86 11.55 -8.30
N MET A 53 -7.15 12.00 -7.09
CA MET A 53 -6.08 12.26 -6.11
C MET A 53 -5.30 11.00 -5.74
N MET A 54 -5.92 9.81 -5.81
CA MET A 54 -5.23 8.54 -5.61
C MET A 54 -4.30 8.23 -6.78
N THR A 55 -4.75 8.50 -8.01
CA THR A 55 -3.92 8.38 -9.23
C THR A 55 -2.68 9.27 -9.15
N VAL A 56 -2.88 10.56 -8.85
CA VAL A 56 -1.79 11.54 -8.75
C VAL A 56 -0.78 11.14 -7.67
N TYR A 57 -1.28 10.72 -6.50
CA TYR A 57 -0.42 10.24 -5.41
C TYR A 57 0.42 9.03 -5.84
N ALA A 58 -0.23 7.98 -6.32
CA ALA A 58 0.42 6.71 -6.64
C ALA A 58 1.41 6.87 -7.81
N TRP A 59 1.06 7.64 -8.83
CA TRP A 59 1.98 7.90 -9.95
C TRP A 59 3.12 8.82 -9.57
N THR A 60 2.94 9.72 -8.62
CA THR A 60 4.06 10.48 -8.04
C THR A 60 5.02 9.52 -7.32
N VAL A 61 4.51 8.57 -6.53
CA VAL A 61 5.35 7.53 -5.90
C VAL A 61 6.07 6.71 -6.96
N LEU A 62 5.39 6.23 -8.00
CA LEU A 62 5.98 5.46 -9.11
C LEU A 62 7.16 6.22 -9.74
N ILE A 63 6.90 7.45 -10.18
CA ILE A 63 7.88 8.27 -10.93
C ILE A 63 9.07 8.63 -10.04
N MET A 64 8.82 8.95 -8.78
CA MET A 64 9.84 9.46 -7.87
C MET A 64 10.60 8.37 -7.11
N SER A 65 10.10 7.13 -7.02
CA SER A 65 10.73 6.07 -6.20
C SER A 65 12.18 5.82 -6.60
N LEU A 66 12.48 5.61 -7.87
CA LEU A 66 13.85 5.33 -8.31
C LEU A 66 14.71 6.61 -8.35
N PRO A 67 14.30 7.73 -8.98
CA PRO A 67 15.10 8.95 -9.00
C PRO A 67 15.41 9.51 -7.61
N ALA A 68 14.41 9.58 -6.73
CA ALA A 68 14.60 10.10 -5.39
C ALA A 68 15.46 9.17 -4.51
N MET A 69 15.32 7.85 -4.64
CA MET A 69 16.20 6.88 -3.98
C MET A 69 17.68 7.09 -4.39
N LEU A 70 17.93 7.30 -5.69
CA LEU A 70 19.28 7.52 -6.22
C LEU A 70 19.86 8.87 -5.75
N ALA A 71 19.07 9.95 -5.84
CA ALA A 71 19.48 11.28 -5.42
C ALA A 71 19.80 11.34 -3.92
N THR A 72 19.13 10.53 -3.09
CA THR A 72 19.32 10.48 -1.64
C THR A 72 20.22 9.32 -1.18
N GLY A 73 20.74 8.54 -2.11
CA GLY A 73 21.53 7.32 -1.83
C GLY A 73 22.71 7.55 -0.88
N ASN A 74 23.44 8.64 -1.01
CA ASN A 74 24.61 8.99 -0.22
C ASN A 74 24.29 9.75 1.06
N MET A 75 23.02 10.13 1.30
CA MET A 75 22.66 10.91 2.48
C MET A 75 22.69 10.07 3.76
N GLU A 76 23.11 10.70 4.86
CA GLU A 76 23.01 10.13 6.20
C GLU A 76 21.53 9.85 6.52
N ARG A 77 21.23 8.64 7.01
CA ARG A 77 19.86 8.09 7.08
C ARG A 77 18.96 8.80 8.09
N LYS A 78 19.48 9.25 9.22
CA LYS A 78 18.70 10.04 10.21
C LYS A 78 18.34 11.41 9.63
N SER A 79 19.30 12.10 9.03
CA SER A 79 19.08 13.39 8.38
C SER A 79 18.07 13.27 7.23
N LEU A 80 18.19 12.22 6.43
CA LEU A 80 17.22 11.92 5.35
C LEU A 80 15.81 11.71 5.92
N LEU A 81 15.64 10.87 6.95
CA LEU A 81 14.34 10.65 7.58
C LEU A 81 13.72 11.96 8.09
N ILE A 82 14.51 12.82 8.75
CA ILE A 82 14.01 14.11 9.25
C ILE A 82 13.50 14.96 8.08
N LYS A 83 14.24 15.03 6.97
CA LYS A 83 13.80 15.77 5.76
C LYS A 83 12.51 15.18 5.16
N LEU A 84 12.40 13.85 5.11
CA LEU A 84 11.17 13.18 4.65
C LEU A 84 9.99 13.51 5.55
N PHE A 85 10.18 13.51 6.87
CA PHE A 85 9.11 13.88 7.81
C PHE A 85 8.71 15.35 7.68
N ILE A 86 9.67 16.27 7.43
CA ILE A 86 9.37 17.67 7.17
C ILE A 86 8.48 17.80 5.91
N ILE A 87 8.86 17.17 4.80
CA ILE A 87 8.08 17.19 3.56
C ILE A 87 6.69 16.58 3.79
N PHE A 88 6.61 15.46 4.51
CA PHE A 88 5.37 14.79 4.87
C PHE A 88 4.45 15.68 5.71
N ILE A 89 4.98 16.35 6.75
CA ILE A 89 4.22 17.28 7.61
C ILE A 89 3.75 18.49 6.81
N VAL A 90 4.61 19.09 5.97
CA VAL A 90 4.25 20.20 5.10
C VAL A 90 3.10 19.79 4.16
N GLY A 91 3.16 18.60 3.55
CA GLY A 91 2.06 18.08 2.73
C GLY A 91 0.75 17.93 3.50
N HIS A 92 0.80 17.48 4.77
CA HIS A 92 -0.38 17.38 5.62
C HIS A 92 -0.95 18.76 6.02
N ILE A 93 -0.07 19.72 6.34
CA ILE A 93 -0.49 21.10 6.62
C ILE A 93 -1.16 21.70 5.37
N LEU A 94 -0.58 21.51 4.19
CA LEU A 94 -1.21 21.94 2.93
C LEU A 94 -2.57 21.25 2.71
N SER A 95 -2.73 19.98 3.10
CA SER A 95 -4.02 19.29 3.03
C SER A 95 -5.07 19.93 3.96
N VAL A 96 -4.67 20.32 5.19
CA VAL A 96 -5.56 20.98 6.16
C VAL A 96 -6.07 22.32 5.62
N ILE A 97 -5.18 23.13 5.04
CA ILE A 97 -5.52 24.49 4.56
C ILE A 97 -5.96 24.51 3.09
N ALA A 98 -6.13 23.36 2.45
CA ALA A 98 -6.50 23.27 1.04
C ALA A 98 -7.86 23.96 0.80
N TRP A 99 -7.85 25.11 0.12
CA TRP A 99 -9.05 25.89 -0.25
C TRP A 99 -9.65 25.48 -1.59
N ASN A 100 -8.91 24.69 -2.39
CA ASN A 100 -9.39 24.05 -3.60
C ASN A 100 -8.72 22.70 -3.82
N PHE A 101 -9.26 21.92 -4.76
CA PHE A 101 -8.78 20.56 -5.04
C PHE A 101 -7.34 20.52 -5.57
N TRP A 102 -6.91 21.51 -6.33
CA TRP A 102 -5.53 21.57 -6.87
C TRP A 102 -4.48 21.69 -5.77
N ILE A 103 -4.78 22.47 -4.71
CA ILE A 103 -3.89 22.57 -3.54
C ILE A 103 -3.86 21.23 -2.80
N LEU A 104 -4.98 20.52 -2.70
CA LEU A 104 -5.00 19.18 -2.13
C LEU A 104 -4.17 18.20 -2.98
N LEU A 105 -4.26 18.26 -4.32
CA LEU A 105 -3.40 17.44 -5.19
C LEU A 105 -1.91 17.74 -4.98
N LEU A 106 -1.53 19.01 -4.91
CA LEU A 106 -0.14 19.40 -4.62
C LEU A 106 0.32 18.86 -3.25
N ALA A 107 -0.54 18.97 -2.25
CA ALA A 107 -0.28 18.40 -0.93
C ALA A 107 -0.05 16.87 -0.99
N ARG A 108 -0.88 16.16 -1.76
CA ARG A 108 -0.75 14.70 -1.98
C ARG A 108 0.56 14.36 -2.71
N MET A 109 0.98 15.16 -3.70
CA MET A 109 2.27 14.98 -4.37
C MET A 109 3.46 15.18 -3.41
N CYS A 110 3.42 16.18 -2.53
CA CYS A 110 4.44 16.37 -1.50
C CYS A 110 4.54 15.14 -0.56
N ILE A 111 3.39 14.63 -0.10
CA ILE A 111 3.34 13.45 0.77
C ILE A 111 3.88 12.22 0.02
N ALA A 112 3.49 12.04 -1.25
CA ALA A 112 3.94 10.94 -2.10
C ALA A 112 5.45 10.94 -2.33
N LEU A 113 6.05 12.12 -2.49
CA LEU A 113 7.51 12.27 -2.59
C LEU A 113 8.22 11.75 -1.33
N ALA A 114 7.75 12.13 -0.14
CA ALA A 114 8.29 11.61 1.11
C ALA A 114 8.09 10.09 1.23
N HIS A 115 6.92 9.59 0.85
CA HIS A 115 6.55 8.17 0.86
C HIS A 115 7.46 7.32 -0.04
N SER A 116 7.74 7.79 -1.26
CA SER A 116 8.55 7.06 -2.24
C SER A 116 9.96 6.73 -1.73
N VAL A 117 10.59 7.64 -0.99
CA VAL A 117 11.92 7.44 -0.40
C VAL A 117 11.83 6.69 0.93
N PHE A 118 10.81 6.96 1.74
CA PHE A 118 10.65 6.32 3.06
C PHE A 118 10.67 4.80 2.96
N TRP A 119 9.86 4.20 2.08
CA TRP A 119 9.80 2.74 1.95
C TRP A 119 11.07 2.12 1.36
N SER A 120 11.80 2.86 0.53
CA SER A 120 13.06 2.36 -0.05
C SER A 120 14.16 2.14 0.99
N ILE A 121 14.12 2.88 2.11
CA ILE A 121 15.17 2.83 3.15
C ILE A 121 14.73 2.16 4.45
N THR A 122 13.43 2.08 4.72
CA THR A 122 12.90 1.76 6.06
C THR A 122 13.27 0.35 6.51
N ALA A 123 13.13 -0.68 5.67
CA ALA A 123 13.44 -2.06 6.05
C ALA A 123 14.92 -2.24 6.42
N SER A 124 15.83 -1.72 5.59
CA SER A 124 17.27 -1.79 5.87
C SER A 124 17.66 -1.00 7.12
N LEU A 125 17.01 0.14 7.34
CA LEU A 125 17.24 0.98 8.50
C LEU A 125 16.80 0.29 9.80
N VAL A 126 15.61 -0.31 9.80
CA VAL A 126 15.08 -1.07 10.94
C VAL A 126 16.02 -2.21 11.34
N MET A 127 16.55 -2.96 10.37
CA MET A 127 17.55 -4.02 10.65
C MET A 127 18.85 -3.48 11.25
N ARG A 128 19.26 -2.24 10.92
CA ARG A 128 20.50 -1.63 11.44
C ARG A 128 20.36 -1.10 12.85
N ILE A 129 19.19 -0.63 13.24
CA ILE A 129 18.93 -0.06 14.59
C ILE A 129 18.47 -1.11 15.60
N ALA A 130 18.04 -2.27 15.13
CA ALA A 130 17.58 -3.38 15.96
C ALA A 130 18.72 -4.03 16.76
N PRO A 131 18.43 -4.67 17.93
CA PRO A 131 19.38 -5.54 18.61
C PRO A 131 19.84 -6.66 17.67
N LYS A 132 21.14 -7.01 17.73
CA LYS A 132 21.76 -7.96 16.79
C LYS A 132 21.02 -9.28 16.66
N HIS A 133 20.47 -9.79 17.76
CA HIS A 133 19.73 -11.07 17.83
C HIS A 133 18.21 -10.95 17.56
N LYS A 134 17.66 -9.71 17.38
CA LYS A 134 16.22 -9.45 17.18
C LYS A 134 15.87 -8.80 15.83
N LYS A 135 16.76 -8.92 14.83
CA LYS A 135 16.54 -8.28 13.51
C LYS A 135 15.26 -8.76 12.81
N THR A 136 14.98 -10.07 12.86
CA THR A 136 13.74 -10.63 12.29
C THR A 136 12.50 -10.12 13.04
N GLN A 137 12.57 -10.01 14.36
CA GLN A 137 11.48 -9.44 15.15
C GLN A 137 11.24 -7.96 14.85
N ALA A 138 12.32 -7.21 14.59
CA ALA A 138 12.23 -5.80 14.22
C ALA A 138 11.53 -5.59 12.86
N LEU A 139 11.82 -6.42 11.85
CA LEU A 139 11.08 -6.42 10.60
C LEU A 139 9.63 -6.82 10.79
N GLY A 140 9.37 -7.82 11.65
CA GLY A 140 8.02 -8.21 12.03
C GLY A 140 7.24 -7.07 12.68
N MET A 141 7.87 -6.27 13.55
CA MET A 141 7.24 -5.11 14.18
C MET A 141 6.91 -4.01 13.16
N LEU A 142 7.78 -3.77 12.18
CA LEU A 142 7.47 -2.87 11.05
C LEU A 142 6.27 -3.39 10.25
N ALA A 143 6.23 -4.67 9.93
CA ALA A 143 5.11 -5.29 9.22
C ALA A 143 3.79 -5.21 10.01
N ILE A 144 3.83 -5.36 11.34
CA ILE A 144 2.67 -5.14 12.20
C ILE A 144 2.21 -3.67 12.12
N GLY A 145 3.13 -2.71 12.14
CA GLY A 145 2.79 -1.29 12.00
C GLY A 145 2.04 -1.01 10.69
N THR A 146 2.50 -1.55 9.57
CA THR A 146 1.82 -1.41 8.27
C THR A 146 0.48 -2.13 8.22
N ALA A 147 0.37 -3.32 8.78
CA ALA A 147 -0.90 -4.06 8.85
C ALA A 147 -1.93 -3.33 9.72
N LEU A 148 -1.51 -2.79 10.87
CA LEU A 148 -2.39 -1.98 11.72
C LEU A 148 -2.89 -0.72 11.03
N ALA A 149 -2.11 -0.12 10.12
CA ALA A 149 -2.57 1.01 9.32
C ALA A 149 -3.77 0.65 8.42
N THR A 150 -3.73 -0.51 7.80
CA THR A 150 -4.84 -1.00 6.97
C THR A 150 -6.05 -1.37 7.83
N ILE A 151 -5.82 -2.01 9.00
CA ILE A 151 -6.91 -2.49 9.87
C ILE A 151 -7.56 -1.34 10.64
N LEU A 152 -6.77 -0.43 11.21
CA LEU A 152 -7.23 0.61 12.13
C LEU A 152 -7.14 2.01 11.53
N GLY A 153 -6.12 2.27 10.68
CA GLY A 153 -5.85 3.60 10.16
C GLY A 153 -6.99 4.14 9.30
N LEU A 154 -7.53 3.33 8.40
CA LEU A 154 -8.66 3.73 7.56
C LEU A 154 -9.96 3.92 8.34
N PRO A 155 -10.43 2.95 9.16
CA PRO A 155 -11.64 3.12 9.95
C PRO A 155 -11.53 4.26 10.96
N ILE A 156 -10.41 4.42 11.67
CA ILE A 156 -10.20 5.53 12.60
C ILE A 156 -10.19 6.85 11.83
N GLY A 157 -9.50 6.92 10.69
CA GLY A 157 -9.49 8.11 9.85
C GLY A 157 -10.88 8.50 9.38
N ARG A 158 -11.73 7.52 8.99
CA ARG A 158 -13.11 7.75 8.63
C ARG A 158 -13.94 8.25 9.80
N ILE A 159 -13.86 7.61 10.97
CA ILE A 159 -14.58 8.04 12.18
C ILE A 159 -14.22 9.49 12.52
N VAL A 160 -12.92 9.80 12.58
CA VAL A 160 -12.48 11.18 12.81
C VAL A 160 -13.01 12.11 11.72
N GLY A 161 -12.93 11.72 10.45
CA GLY A 161 -13.44 12.50 9.32
C GLY A 161 -14.93 12.81 9.42
N GLN A 162 -15.74 11.85 9.82
CA GLN A 162 -17.18 12.02 10.01
C GLN A 162 -17.53 12.97 11.16
N PHE A 163 -16.81 12.92 12.30
CA PHE A 163 -17.12 13.75 13.47
C PHE A 163 -16.56 15.17 13.40
N VAL A 164 -15.36 15.34 12.85
CA VAL A 164 -14.63 16.62 12.87
C VAL A 164 -14.15 17.10 11.51
N GLY A 165 -14.45 16.34 10.46
CA GLY A 165 -14.10 16.66 9.08
C GLY A 165 -12.75 16.10 8.62
N TRP A 166 -12.65 15.83 7.33
CA TRP A 166 -11.46 15.21 6.73
C TRP A 166 -10.18 16.07 6.86
N ARG A 167 -10.30 17.39 6.89
CA ARG A 167 -9.15 18.29 7.10
C ARG A 167 -8.50 18.05 8.46
N VAL A 168 -9.31 17.89 9.50
CA VAL A 168 -8.81 17.61 10.86
C VAL A 168 -8.14 16.26 10.93
N THR A 169 -8.62 15.25 10.19
CA THR A 169 -7.95 13.94 10.08
C THR A 169 -6.51 14.09 9.56
N PHE A 170 -6.29 14.87 8.50
CA PHE A 170 -4.93 15.17 8.02
C PHE A 170 -4.12 15.97 9.04
N GLY A 171 -4.76 16.88 9.77
CA GLY A 171 -4.13 17.63 10.87
C GLY A 171 -3.62 16.72 11.99
N ILE A 172 -4.42 15.74 12.41
CA ILE A 172 -4.03 14.75 13.41
C ILE A 172 -2.82 13.94 12.92
N ILE A 173 -2.83 13.51 11.66
CA ILE A 173 -1.69 12.81 11.06
C ILE A 173 -0.43 13.70 11.08
N ALA A 174 -0.56 15.00 10.78
CA ALA A 174 0.56 15.94 10.86
C ALA A 174 1.14 16.05 12.28
N VAL A 175 0.29 16.12 13.31
CA VAL A 175 0.70 16.17 14.72
C VAL A 175 1.39 14.87 15.14
N LEU A 176 0.84 13.72 14.76
CA LEU A 176 1.46 12.42 15.01
C LEU A 176 2.82 12.31 14.31
N ALA A 177 2.92 12.76 13.05
CA ALA A 177 4.16 12.79 12.30
C ALA A 177 5.21 13.69 12.97
N LEU A 178 4.82 14.87 13.45
CA LEU A 178 5.69 15.78 14.20
C LEU A 178 6.21 15.13 15.49
N SER A 179 5.33 14.43 16.20
CA SER A 179 5.69 13.71 17.43
C SER A 179 6.71 12.59 17.14
N ILE A 180 6.48 11.79 16.08
CA ILE A 180 7.40 10.74 15.66
C ILE A 180 8.73 11.33 15.17
N MET A 181 8.71 12.43 14.42
CA MET A 181 9.92 13.13 14.00
C MET A 181 10.75 13.59 15.19
N PHE A 182 10.13 14.15 16.23
CA PHE A 182 10.81 14.53 17.46
C PHE A 182 11.48 13.33 18.15
N LEU A 183 10.79 12.19 18.21
CA LEU A 183 11.35 10.95 18.76
C LEU A 183 12.52 10.42 17.91
N ILE A 184 12.42 10.51 16.57
CA ILE A 184 13.52 10.18 15.64
C ILE A 184 14.75 11.05 15.93
N ILE A 185 14.57 12.36 16.06
CA ILE A 185 15.66 13.29 16.38
C ILE A 185 16.36 12.92 17.70
N ARG A 186 15.58 12.53 18.71
CA ARG A 186 16.09 12.22 20.05
C ARG A 186 16.72 10.84 20.16
N LEU A 187 16.17 9.84 19.52
CA LEU A 187 16.51 8.44 19.79
C LEU A 187 17.34 7.77 18.69
N LEU A 188 17.23 8.17 17.42
CA LEU A 188 18.04 7.57 16.38
C LEU A 188 19.48 8.11 16.44
N PRO A 189 20.48 7.22 16.34
CA PRO A 189 21.86 7.62 16.16
C PRO A 189 22.11 8.11 14.73
N ASN A 190 23.23 8.78 14.50
CA ASN A 190 23.70 9.04 13.15
C ASN A 190 24.03 7.73 12.44
N LEU A 191 23.49 7.56 11.24
CA LEU A 191 23.55 6.33 10.46
C LEU A 191 24.04 6.65 9.03
N PRO A 192 25.36 6.54 8.77
CA PRO A 192 25.90 6.77 7.43
C PRO A 192 25.23 5.85 6.41
N SER A 193 25.09 6.31 5.16
CA SER A 193 24.58 5.46 4.08
C SER A 193 25.49 4.23 3.90
N LYS A 194 24.87 3.07 3.76
CA LYS A 194 25.54 1.81 3.40
C LYS A 194 24.71 1.15 2.30
N ASN A 195 25.37 0.68 1.25
CA ASN A 195 24.75 -0.09 0.17
C ASN A 195 23.54 0.62 -0.49
N ALA A 196 23.77 1.85 -0.97
CA ALA A 196 22.82 2.45 -1.91
C ALA A 196 22.72 1.51 -3.12
N GLY A 197 21.50 1.08 -3.47
CA GLY A 197 21.28 0.19 -4.62
C GLY A 197 21.95 0.74 -5.89
N SER A 198 22.52 -0.14 -6.70
CA SER A 198 23.27 0.26 -7.90
C SER A 198 22.33 0.30 -9.11
N ILE A 199 22.39 1.38 -9.89
CA ILE A 199 21.76 1.49 -11.23
C ILE A 199 22.26 0.37 -12.14
N ALA A 200 23.49 -0.12 -11.95
CA ALA A 200 24.09 -1.20 -12.75
C ALA A 200 23.28 -2.50 -12.73
N SER A 201 22.42 -2.72 -11.72
CA SER A 201 21.54 -3.89 -11.66
C SER A 201 20.33 -3.79 -12.62
N LEU A 202 19.93 -2.59 -13.07
CA LEU A 202 18.74 -2.41 -13.92
C LEU A 202 18.82 -3.17 -15.26
N PRO A 203 19.94 -3.10 -16.05
CA PRO A 203 20.03 -3.85 -17.28
C PRO A 203 19.98 -5.37 -17.07
N LEU A 204 20.47 -5.87 -15.93
CA LEU A 204 20.43 -7.29 -15.59
C LEU A 204 19.00 -7.76 -15.30
N LEU A 205 18.23 -6.97 -14.55
CA LEU A 205 16.84 -7.27 -14.24
C LEU A 205 15.94 -7.17 -15.49
N ALA A 206 16.21 -6.20 -16.38
CA ALA A 206 15.48 -6.04 -17.64
C ALA A 206 15.66 -7.25 -18.60
N LYS A 207 16.70 -8.02 -18.46
CA LYS A 207 16.93 -9.26 -19.24
C LYS A 207 16.22 -10.50 -18.68
N ARG A 208 15.44 -10.37 -17.58
CA ARG A 208 14.70 -11.49 -16.95
C ARG A 208 13.23 -11.48 -17.37
N PRO A 209 12.83 -12.18 -18.43
CA PRO A 209 11.49 -12.09 -18.99
C PRO A 209 10.41 -12.50 -17.97
N LEU A 210 10.68 -13.51 -17.14
CA LEU A 210 9.75 -13.95 -16.12
C LEU A 210 9.50 -12.87 -15.05
N LEU A 211 10.52 -12.11 -14.66
CA LEU A 211 10.39 -10.99 -13.73
C LEU A 211 9.56 -9.86 -14.35
N LEU A 212 9.80 -9.55 -15.63
CA LEU A 212 9.05 -8.51 -16.35
C LEU A 212 7.56 -8.87 -16.45
N TRP A 213 7.23 -10.12 -16.82
CA TRP A 213 5.84 -10.58 -16.87
C TRP A 213 5.18 -10.58 -15.49
N LEU A 214 5.95 -10.84 -14.43
CA LEU A 214 5.45 -10.73 -13.06
C LEU A 214 5.12 -9.28 -12.70
N TYR A 215 5.94 -8.31 -13.12
CA TYR A 215 5.65 -6.89 -12.95
C TYR A 215 4.40 -6.47 -13.72
N VAL A 216 4.23 -6.90 -14.98
CA VAL A 216 3.02 -6.65 -15.78
C VAL A 216 1.78 -7.24 -15.10
N THR A 217 1.86 -8.50 -14.66
CA THR A 217 0.77 -9.14 -13.90
C THR A 217 0.42 -8.34 -12.65
N THR A 218 1.44 -7.89 -11.89
CA THR A 218 1.23 -7.07 -10.69
C THR A 218 0.49 -5.78 -11.03
N ALA A 219 0.97 -5.02 -12.02
CA ALA A 219 0.32 -3.77 -12.42
C ALA A 219 -1.16 -3.96 -12.73
N ILE A 220 -1.50 -4.98 -13.54
CA ILE A 220 -2.87 -5.22 -14.00
C ILE A 220 -3.77 -5.72 -12.85
N VAL A 221 -3.29 -6.66 -12.03
CA VAL A 221 -4.11 -7.21 -10.92
C VAL A 221 -4.32 -6.17 -9.82
N ILE A 222 -3.32 -5.33 -9.55
CA ILE A 222 -3.47 -4.22 -8.62
C ILE A 222 -4.42 -3.16 -9.19
N SER A 223 -4.35 -2.87 -10.50
CA SER A 223 -5.33 -2.00 -11.16
C SER A 223 -6.75 -2.55 -11.03
N ALA A 224 -6.95 -3.84 -11.24
CA ALA A 224 -8.24 -4.51 -11.06
C ALA A 224 -8.83 -4.28 -9.66
N HIS A 225 -8.01 -4.48 -8.64
CA HIS A 225 -8.40 -4.24 -7.26
C HIS A 225 -8.77 -2.78 -7.01
N PHE A 226 -7.89 -1.84 -7.37
CA PHE A 226 -8.09 -0.42 -7.06
C PHE A 226 -9.14 0.26 -7.92
N THR A 227 -9.56 -0.33 -9.05
CA THR A 227 -10.72 0.14 -9.82
C THR A 227 -12.00 0.17 -8.96
N ALA A 228 -12.20 -0.85 -8.13
CA ALA A 228 -13.33 -0.91 -7.21
C ALA A 228 -12.98 -0.35 -5.81
N TYR A 229 -11.80 -0.67 -5.28
CA TYR A 229 -11.45 -0.31 -3.90
C TYR A 229 -11.33 1.20 -3.68
N THR A 230 -10.86 1.97 -4.67
CA THR A 230 -10.79 3.43 -4.56
C THR A 230 -12.16 4.06 -4.35
N TYR A 231 -13.20 3.47 -4.89
CA TYR A 231 -14.58 3.97 -4.84
C TYR A 231 -15.50 3.11 -3.96
N ILE A 232 -14.92 2.25 -3.11
CA ILE A 232 -15.70 1.32 -2.27
C ILE A 232 -16.60 2.07 -1.27
N GLU A 233 -16.12 3.18 -0.72
CA GLU A 233 -16.89 4.01 0.22
C GLU A 233 -18.14 4.61 -0.45
N PRO A 234 -18.03 5.40 -1.54
CA PRO A 234 -19.21 5.89 -2.23
C PRO A 234 -20.08 4.75 -2.80
N PHE A 235 -19.50 3.64 -3.26
CA PHE A 235 -20.28 2.48 -3.70
C PHE A 235 -21.17 1.93 -2.58
N MET A 236 -20.65 1.80 -1.38
CA MET A 236 -21.45 1.31 -0.24
C MET A 236 -22.57 2.28 0.14
N ILE A 237 -22.33 3.58 0.06
CA ILE A 237 -23.32 4.61 0.45
C ILE A 237 -24.35 4.82 -0.68
N ASP A 238 -23.88 5.08 -1.90
CA ASP A 238 -24.75 5.53 -2.99
C ASP A 238 -25.44 4.38 -3.74
N VAL A 239 -24.77 3.20 -3.86
CA VAL A 239 -25.30 2.02 -4.55
C VAL A 239 -25.86 1.00 -3.55
N GLY A 240 -25.12 0.75 -2.47
CA GLY A 240 -25.52 -0.20 -1.43
C GLY A 240 -26.52 0.40 -0.42
N HIS A 241 -26.76 1.70 -0.44
CA HIS A 241 -27.60 2.42 0.52
C HIS A 241 -27.31 2.11 1.99
N LEU A 242 -26.03 1.79 2.28
CA LEU A 242 -25.59 1.52 3.63
C LEU A 242 -25.42 2.80 4.42
N ASP A 243 -25.79 2.74 5.71
CA ASP A 243 -25.45 3.82 6.64
C ASP A 243 -23.91 4.01 6.67
N PRO A 244 -23.43 5.27 6.71
CA PRO A 244 -21.98 5.56 6.76
C PRO A 244 -21.20 4.83 7.86
N ASN A 245 -21.85 4.50 8.99
CA ASN A 245 -21.21 3.73 10.06
C ASN A 245 -20.95 2.27 9.64
N PHE A 246 -21.85 1.66 8.86
CA PHE A 246 -21.62 0.33 8.31
C PHE A 246 -20.50 0.32 7.30
N ALA A 247 -20.34 1.36 6.47
CA ALA A 247 -19.20 1.51 5.57
C ALA A 247 -17.87 1.48 6.34
N THR A 248 -17.82 2.11 7.52
CA THR A 248 -16.66 2.05 8.41
C THR A 248 -16.37 0.61 8.89
N VAL A 249 -17.41 -0.13 9.28
CA VAL A 249 -17.25 -1.54 9.71
C VAL A 249 -16.80 -2.43 8.56
N VAL A 250 -17.30 -2.20 7.33
CA VAL A 250 -16.86 -2.94 6.13
C VAL A 250 -15.35 -2.73 5.88
N LEU A 251 -14.86 -1.49 5.98
CA LEU A 251 -13.43 -1.20 5.85
C LEU A 251 -12.59 -1.88 6.95
N LEU A 252 -13.13 -1.96 8.18
CA LEU A 252 -12.50 -2.69 9.28
C LEU A 252 -12.42 -4.19 8.97
N VAL A 253 -13.49 -4.80 8.47
CA VAL A 253 -13.55 -6.22 8.06
C VAL A 253 -12.54 -6.49 6.94
N PHE A 254 -12.43 -5.58 5.96
CA PHE A 254 -11.40 -5.67 4.92
C PHE A 254 -9.99 -5.67 5.52
N GLY A 255 -9.71 -4.78 6.49
CA GLY A 255 -8.42 -4.75 7.18
C GLY A 255 -8.10 -6.08 7.90
N PHE A 256 -9.06 -6.63 8.65
CA PHE A 256 -8.90 -7.92 9.34
C PHE A 256 -8.66 -9.10 8.40
N SER A 257 -9.19 -9.04 7.18
CA SER A 257 -8.94 -10.07 6.16
C SER A 257 -7.45 -10.26 5.85
N GLY A 258 -6.63 -9.20 5.99
CA GLY A 258 -5.18 -9.26 5.83
C GLY A 258 -4.49 -10.18 6.85
N ILE A 259 -5.01 -10.27 8.07
CA ILE A 259 -4.52 -11.23 9.09
C ILE A 259 -4.83 -12.66 8.64
N ALA A 260 -6.06 -12.92 8.22
CA ALA A 260 -6.46 -14.23 7.71
C ALA A 260 -5.62 -14.63 6.49
N ALA A 261 -5.39 -13.70 5.56
CA ALA A 261 -4.54 -13.90 4.40
C ALA A 261 -3.10 -14.26 4.78
N SER A 262 -2.52 -13.59 5.78
CA SER A 262 -1.18 -13.90 6.27
C SER A 262 -1.08 -15.32 6.84
N LEU A 263 -2.07 -15.75 7.61
CA LEU A 263 -2.14 -17.12 8.15
C LEU A 263 -2.26 -18.16 7.03
N LEU A 264 -3.14 -17.92 6.04
CA LEU A 264 -3.31 -18.79 4.88
C LEU A 264 -2.03 -18.85 4.04
N PHE A 265 -1.37 -17.71 3.81
CA PHE A 265 -0.10 -17.64 3.10
C PHE A 265 0.97 -18.48 3.80
N ASN A 266 1.16 -18.29 5.10
CA ASN A 266 2.16 -19.03 5.87
C ASN A 266 1.90 -20.55 5.87
N ARG A 267 0.64 -20.96 5.87
CA ARG A 267 0.26 -22.37 5.91
C ARG A 267 0.32 -23.06 4.55
N PHE A 268 -0.17 -22.41 3.50
CA PHE A 268 -0.47 -23.07 2.22
C PHE A 268 0.44 -22.67 1.06
N TYR A 269 1.03 -21.46 1.08
CA TYR A 269 1.83 -20.98 -0.05
C TYR A 269 2.99 -21.93 -0.40
N ARG A 270 3.70 -22.45 0.60
CA ARG A 270 4.85 -23.36 0.37
C ARG A 270 4.46 -24.69 -0.25
N LEU A 271 3.24 -25.17 -0.02
CA LEU A 271 2.77 -26.46 -0.52
C LEU A 271 2.53 -26.42 -2.04
N ALA A 272 1.95 -25.35 -2.55
CA ALA A 272 1.62 -25.21 -3.96
C ALA A 272 1.59 -23.73 -4.39
N PRO A 273 2.75 -23.04 -4.54
CA PRO A 273 2.81 -21.60 -4.73
C PRO A 273 1.99 -21.10 -5.93
N THR A 274 2.04 -21.80 -7.06
CA THR A 274 1.28 -21.41 -8.26
C THR A 274 -0.22 -21.58 -8.06
N LYS A 275 -0.67 -22.73 -7.50
CA LYS A 275 -2.09 -22.96 -7.22
C LYS A 275 -2.63 -21.94 -6.22
N PHE A 276 -1.83 -21.58 -5.22
CA PHE A 276 -2.19 -20.56 -4.24
C PHE A 276 -2.45 -19.20 -4.89
N ILE A 277 -1.57 -18.77 -5.82
CA ILE A 277 -1.77 -17.51 -6.56
C ILE A 277 -3.03 -17.59 -7.44
N VAL A 278 -3.21 -18.69 -8.18
CA VAL A 278 -4.38 -18.89 -9.06
C VAL A 278 -5.69 -18.81 -8.27
N VAL A 279 -5.76 -19.48 -7.12
CA VAL A 279 -6.93 -19.42 -6.24
C VAL A 279 -7.14 -18.00 -5.70
N SER A 280 -6.08 -17.33 -5.27
CA SER A 280 -6.16 -15.95 -4.75
C SER A 280 -6.65 -14.97 -5.82
N MET A 281 -6.18 -15.11 -7.07
CA MET A 281 -6.67 -14.30 -8.20
C MET A 281 -8.13 -14.63 -8.53
N GLY A 282 -8.52 -15.90 -8.46
CA GLY A 282 -9.91 -16.32 -8.62
C GLY A 282 -10.83 -15.73 -7.54
N LEU A 283 -10.39 -15.71 -6.28
CA LEU A 283 -11.13 -15.05 -5.18
C LEU A 283 -11.31 -13.55 -5.42
N LEU A 284 -10.27 -12.86 -5.85
CA LEU A 284 -10.35 -11.44 -6.20
C LEU A 284 -11.36 -11.20 -7.32
N MET A 285 -11.24 -11.93 -8.44
CA MET A 285 -12.12 -11.78 -9.60
C MET A 285 -13.58 -12.08 -9.24
N LEU A 286 -13.83 -13.16 -8.51
CA LEU A 286 -15.17 -13.55 -8.09
C LEU A 286 -15.78 -12.49 -7.17
N SER A 287 -14.98 -11.95 -6.23
CA SER A 287 -15.44 -10.89 -5.33
C SER A 287 -15.79 -9.62 -6.09
N LEU A 288 -14.98 -9.21 -7.08
CA LEU A 288 -15.26 -8.04 -7.90
C LEU A 288 -16.51 -8.26 -8.77
N LEU A 289 -16.67 -9.44 -9.36
CA LEU A 289 -17.84 -9.79 -10.18
C LEU A 289 -19.14 -9.79 -9.37
N LEU A 290 -19.08 -10.23 -8.12
CA LEU A 290 -20.25 -10.32 -7.23
C LEU A 290 -20.46 -9.04 -6.40
N LEU A 291 -19.66 -7.98 -6.59
CA LEU A 291 -19.69 -6.79 -5.76
C LEU A 291 -21.07 -6.12 -5.77
N LEU A 292 -21.69 -5.95 -6.92
CA LEU A 292 -23.05 -5.37 -7.03
C LEU A 292 -24.10 -6.23 -6.32
N PHE A 293 -24.04 -7.55 -6.50
CA PHE A 293 -25.00 -8.47 -5.85
C PHE A 293 -24.85 -8.47 -4.32
N SER A 294 -23.68 -8.12 -3.79
CA SER A 294 -23.46 -8.08 -2.35
C SER A 294 -24.21 -6.92 -1.64
N THR A 295 -24.73 -5.94 -2.40
CA THR A 295 -25.51 -4.84 -1.85
C THR A 295 -26.89 -5.25 -1.35
N GLU A 296 -27.38 -6.43 -1.74
CA GLU A 296 -28.70 -6.93 -1.33
C GLU A 296 -28.84 -7.16 0.17
N THR A 297 -27.71 -7.56 0.83
CA THR A 297 -27.69 -7.78 2.28
C THR A 297 -26.38 -7.38 2.92
N ILE A 298 -26.44 -6.85 4.15
CA ILE A 298 -25.25 -6.48 4.93
C ILE A 298 -24.30 -7.69 5.12
N ILE A 299 -24.87 -8.87 5.36
CA ILE A 299 -24.08 -10.10 5.56
C ILE A 299 -23.33 -10.48 4.29
N ALA A 300 -23.97 -10.36 3.11
CA ALA A 300 -23.33 -10.61 1.84
C ALA A 300 -22.17 -9.63 1.61
N MET A 301 -22.37 -8.34 1.89
CA MET A 301 -21.33 -7.32 1.75
C MET A 301 -20.13 -7.62 2.66
N PHE A 302 -20.33 -7.88 3.95
CA PHE A 302 -19.25 -8.22 4.87
C PHE A 302 -18.50 -9.48 4.46
N SER A 303 -19.22 -10.53 4.08
CA SER A 303 -18.62 -11.80 3.66
C SER A 303 -17.80 -11.61 2.38
N LEU A 304 -18.34 -10.90 1.40
CA LEU A 304 -17.66 -10.64 0.14
C LEU A 304 -16.39 -9.82 0.33
N VAL A 305 -16.48 -8.72 1.09
CA VAL A 305 -15.34 -7.84 1.36
C VAL A 305 -14.24 -8.55 2.14
N PHE A 306 -14.60 -9.44 3.07
CA PHE A 306 -13.63 -10.28 3.78
C PHE A 306 -12.90 -11.23 2.82
N ILE A 307 -13.62 -11.92 1.93
CA ILE A 307 -13.04 -12.81 0.92
C ILE A 307 -12.18 -12.02 -0.08
N TRP A 308 -12.67 -10.86 -0.51
CA TRP A 308 -11.91 -9.94 -1.39
C TRP A 308 -10.57 -9.53 -0.77
N GLY A 309 -10.61 -9.10 0.49
CA GLY A 309 -9.40 -8.70 1.22
C GLY A 309 -8.40 -9.87 1.40
N ILE A 310 -8.88 -11.10 1.64
CA ILE A 310 -8.04 -12.31 1.63
C ILE A 310 -7.39 -12.48 0.25
N GLY A 311 -8.17 -12.41 -0.83
CA GLY A 311 -7.68 -12.60 -2.20
C GLY A 311 -6.55 -11.65 -2.53
N ILE A 312 -6.78 -10.33 -2.39
CA ILE A 312 -5.76 -9.32 -2.74
C ILE A 312 -4.52 -9.38 -1.85
N SER A 313 -4.68 -9.60 -0.55
CA SER A 313 -3.54 -9.71 0.37
C SER A 313 -2.68 -10.94 0.08
N CYS A 314 -3.30 -12.08 -0.21
CA CYS A 314 -2.59 -13.30 -0.62
C CYS A 314 -1.85 -13.10 -1.97
N ILE A 315 -2.44 -12.38 -2.92
CA ILE A 315 -1.78 -12.02 -4.19
C ILE A 315 -0.54 -11.17 -3.92
N GLY A 316 -0.69 -10.08 -3.16
CA GLY A 316 0.41 -9.17 -2.84
C GLY A 316 1.61 -9.89 -2.22
N LEU A 317 1.37 -10.69 -1.16
CA LEU A 317 2.41 -11.49 -0.50
C LEU A 317 3.07 -12.49 -1.46
N SER A 318 2.27 -13.13 -2.31
CA SER A 318 2.78 -14.16 -3.23
C SER A 318 3.62 -13.58 -4.37
N LEU A 319 3.18 -12.48 -4.96
CA LEU A 319 3.91 -11.80 -6.04
C LEU A 319 5.21 -11.20 -5.51
N GLN A 320 5.18 -10.56 -4.35
CA GLN A 320 6.39 -10.03 -3.70
C GLN A 320 7.41 -11.14 -3.41
N MET A 321 6.95 -12.28 -2.88
CA MET A 321 7.83 -13.45 -2.63
C MET A 321 8.46 -13.97 -3.92
N ARG A 322 7.73 -13.97 -5.05
CA ARG A 322 8.28 -14.38 -6.34
C ARG A 322 9.31 -13.39 -6.87
N VAL A 323 9.10 -12.08 -6.71
CA VAL A 323 10.10 -11.06 -7.07
C VAL A 323 11.42 -11.33 -6.35
N LEU A 324 11.38 -11.57 -5.03
CA LEU A 324 12.57 -11.86 -4.23
C LEU A 324 13.30 -13.12 -4.72
N LYS A 325 12.56 -14.17 -5.10
CA LYS A 325 13.14 -15.42 -5.63
C LYS A 325 13.73 -15.25 -7.04
N LEU A 326 13.15 -14.37 -7.86
CA LEU A 326 13.60 -14.13 -9.23
C LEU A 326 14.82 -13.19 -9.33
N ALA A 327 15.10 -12.44 -8.28
CA ALA A 327 16.18 -11.46 -8.25
C ALA A 327 17.01 -11.56 -6.95
N PRO A 328 17.59 -12.73 -6.61
CA PRO A 328 18.33 -12.91 -5.36
C PRO A 328 19.66 -12.10 -5.32
N ASP A 329 20.20 -11.77 -6.47
CA ASP A 329 21.42 -10.98 -6.68
C ASP A 329 21.18 -9.47 -6.67
N ALA A 330 19.93 -9.00 -6.79
CA ALA A 330 19.55 -7.59 -6.85
C ALA A 330 18.21 -7.34 -6.15
N THR A 331 17.98 -7.97 -5.00
CA THR A 331 16.70 -7.94 -4.27
C THR A 331 16.20 -6.54 -3.97
N ASP A 332 17.08 -5.63 -3.55
CA ASP A 332 16.68 -4.27 -3.18
C ASP A 332 16.16 -3.48 -4.38
N VAL A 333 16.86 -3.55 -5.52
CA VAL A 333 16.44 -2.88 -6.75
C VAL A 333 15.16 -3.52 -7.31
N ALA A 334 15.08 -4.84 -7.34
CA ALA A 334 13.89 -5.55 -7.80
C ALA A 334 12.65 -5.25 -6.94
N THR A 335 12.82 -5.12 -5.63
CA THR A 335 11.75 -4.75 -4.71
C THR A 335 11.33 -3.29 -4.87
N ALA A 336 12.29 -2.38 -5.10
CA ALA A 336 11.99 -0.98 -5.38
C ALA A 336 11.18 -0.82 -6.68
N ILE A 337 11.56 -1.55 -7.74
CA ILE A 337 10.80 -1.60 -9.00
C ILE A 337 9.40 -2.19 -8.74
N TYR A 338 9.31 -3.29 -7.98
CA TYR A 338 8.03 -3.89 -7.62
C TYR A 338 7.11 -2.91 -6.91
N SER A 339 7.63 -2.15 -5.94
CA SER A 339 6.87 -1.11 -5.23
C SER A 339 6.38 -0.02 -6.19
N GLY A 340 7.23 0.44 -7.12
CA GLY A 340 6.84 1.38 -8.16
C GLY A 340 5.73 0.82 -9.06
N ILE A 341 5.86 -0.41 -9.51
CA ILE A 341 4.85 -1.11 -10.34
C ILE A 341 3.53 -1.33 -9.59
N PHE A 342 3.61 -1.63 -8.29
CA PHE A 342 2.42 -1.73 -7.44
C PHE A 342 1.68 -0.38 -7.40
N ASN A 343 2.41 0.72 -7.22
CA ASN A 343 1.85 2.07 -7.26
C ASN A 343 1.34 2.45 -8.66
N ALA A 344 2.00 2.00 -9.75
CA ALA A 344 1.44 2.13 -11.10
C ALA A 344 0.05 1.52 -11.18
N GLY A 345 -0.12 0.32 -10.61
CA GLY A 345 -1.41 -0.37 -10.53
C GLY A 345 -2.44 0.38 -9.69
N ILE A 346 -2.06 0.93 -8.52
CA ILE A 346 -2.95 1.76 -7.68
C ILE A 346 -3.48 2.94 -8.49
N GLY A 347 -2.60 3.70 -9.11
CA GLY A 347 -2.97 4.89 -9.86
C GLY A 347 -3.80 4.59 -11.11
N ALA A 348 -3.43 3.54 -11.86
CA ALA A 348 -4.20 3.09 -13.01
C ALA A 348 -5.60 2.59 -12.60
N GLY A 349 -5.69 1.83 -11.50
CA GLY A 349 -6.97 1.37 -10.97
C GLY A 349 -7.89 2.54 -10.58
N ALA A 350 -7.37 3.53 -9.85
CA ALA A 350 -8.15 4.72 -9.50
C ALA A 350 -8.62 5.48 -10.76
N LEU A 351 -7.79 5.58 -11.80
CA LEU A 351 -8.17 6.16 -13.08
C LEU A 351 -9.25 5.34 -13.81
N PHE A 352 -9.10 4.02 -13.89
CA PHE A 352 -10.14 3.15 -14.49
C PHE A 352 -11.44 3.22 -13.70
N GLY A 353 -11.39 3.29 -12.37
CA GLY A 353 -12.56 3.51 -11.53
C GLY A 353 -13.23 4.87 -11.79
N ASN A 354 -12.44 5.95 -11.96
CA ASN A 354 -12.96 7.25 -12.39
C ASN A 354 -13.70 7.15 -13.72
N LEU A 355 -13.05 6.59 -14.75
CA LEU A 355 -13.65 6.45 -16.08
C LEU A 355 -14.92 5.59 -16.03
N THR A 356 -14.90 4.48 -15.29
CA THR A 356 -16.07 3.63 -15.10
C THR A 356 -17.21 4.41 -14.44
N THR A 357 -16.94 5.08 -13.33
CA THR A 357 -17.96 5.83 -12.59
C THR A 357 -18.55 6.96 -13.44
N THR A 358 -17.72 7.64 -14.24
CA THR A 358 -18.13 8.78 -15.08
C THR A 358 -18.97 8.33 -16.29
N TYR A 359 -18.59 7.25 -16.97
CA TYR A 359 -19.18 6.88 -18.25
C TYR A 359 -20.17 5.71 -18.17
N LEU A 360 -20.00 4.81 -17.21
CA LEU A 360 -20.83 3.60 -17.06
C LEU A 360 -21.69 3.63 -15.79
N GLY A 361 -21.22 4.33 -14.76
CA GLY A 361 -21.89 4.39 -13.45
C GLY A 361 -21.09 3.70 -12.35
N LEU A 362 -21.33 4.12 -11.12
CA LEU A 362 -20.62 3.61 -9.93
C LEU A 362 -20.89 2.12 -9.65
N ASN A 363 -22.06 1.60 -10.05
CA ASN A 363 -22.45 0.21 -9.95
C ASN A 363 -21.58 -0.74 -10.81
N GLU A 364 -20.90 -0.23 -11.85
CA GLU A 364 -20.12 -1.01 -12.81
C GLU A 364 -18.64 -1.20 -12.39
N ILE A 365 -18.18 -0.57 -11.30
CA ILE A 365 -16.77 -0.63 -10.89
C ILE A 365 -16.28 -2.07 -10.60
N GLY A 366 -17.16 -2.92 -10.10
CA GLY A 366 -16.87 -4.33 -9.84
C GLY A 366 -16.62 -5.09 -11.14
N TYR A 367 -17.46 -4.92 -12.14
CA TYR A 367 -17.33 -5.59 -13.44
C TYR A 367 -16.10 -5.13 -14.21
N THR A 368 -15.81 -3.83 -14.22
CA THR A 368 -14.57 -3.29 -14.80
C THR A 368 -13.33 -3.86 -14.11
N GLY A 369 -13.35 -3.88 -12.78
CA GLY A 369 -12.28 -4.51 -12.00
C GLY A 369 -12.12 -6.00 -12.32
N ALA A 370 -13.22 -6.76 -12.41
CA ALA A 370 -13.21 -8.18 -12.74
C ALA A 370 -12.63 -8.43 -14.15
N ALA A 371 -12.98 -7.60 -15.14
CA ALA A 371 -12.44 -7.70 -16.50
C ALA A 371 -10.91 -7.48 -16.52
N LEU A 372 -10.41 -6.47 -15.83
CA LEU A 372 -8.96 -6.26 -15.65
C LEU A 372 -8.32 -7.44 -14.91
N GLY A 373 -8.98 -7.95 -13.87
CA GLY A 373 -8.53 -9.13 -13.13
C GLY A 373 -8.38 -10.36 -14.03
N LEU A 374 -9.34 -10.58 -14.95
CA LEU A 374 -9.28 -11.66 -15.94
C LEU A 374 -8.08 -11.50 -16.88
N ILE A 375 -7.80 -10.30 -17.35
CA ILE A 375 -6.61 -10.03 -18.17
C ILE A 375 -5.33 -10.39 -17.39
N GLY A 376 -5.21 -9.93 -16.15
CA GLY A 376 -4.07 -10.26 -15.30
C GLY A 376 -3.93 -11.77 -15.02
N PHE A 377 -5.07 -12.46 -14.83
CA PHE A 377 -5.12 -13.91 -14.65
C PHE A 377 -4.63 -14.66 -15.90
N ILE A 378 -5.11 -14.28 -17.09
CA ILE A 378 -4.66 -14.87 -18.37
C ILE A 378 -3.16 -14.67 -18.56
N ILE A 379 -2.64 -13.47 -18.32
CA ILE A 379 -1.22 -13.16 -18.42
C ILE A 379 -0.41 -14.04 -17.43
N PHE A 380 -0.88 -14.20 -16.20
CA PHE A 380 -0.22 -15.05 -15.22
C PHE A 380 -0.17 -16.51 -15.66
N ILE A 381 -1.30 -17.06 -16.14
CA ILE A 381 -1.39 -18.45 -16.59
C ILE A 381 -0.52 -18.71 -17.83
N THR A 382 -0.61 -17.84 -18.85
CA THR A 382 0.20 -17.98 -20.07
C THR A 382 1.69 -17.87 -19.78
N THR A 383 2.09 -16.96 -18.91
CA THR A 383 3.47 -16.82 -18.43
C THR A 383 3.93 -18.08 -17.68
N HIS A 384 3.07 -18.60 -16.79
CA HIS A 384 3.38 -19.82 -16.05
C HIS A 384 3.57 -21.04 -16.98
N LEU A 385 2.70 -21.20 -17.96
CA LEU A 385 2.80 -22.30 -18.94
C LEU A 385 4.08 -22.17 -19.79
N LYS A 386 4.37 -20.97 -20.29
CA LYS A 386 5.58 -20.70 -21.11
C LYS A 386 6.88 -20.92 -20.36
N TYR A 387 6.96 -20.55 -19.09
CA TYR A 387 8.18 -20.61 -18.27
C TYR A 387 8.09 -21.69 -17.17
N ARG A 388 7.30 -22.75 -17.38
CA ARG A 388 7.05 -23.80 -16.37
C ARG A 388 8.33 -24.42 -15.79
N HIS A 389 9.33 -24.68 -16.63
CA HIS A 389 10.60 -25.25 -16.18
C HIS A 389 11.34 -24.34 -15.20
N THR A 390 11.38 -23.04 -15.46
CA THR A 390 12.00 -22.05 -14.56
C THR A 390 11.27 -21.98 -13.22
N PHE A 391 9.94 -22.03 -13.22
CA PHE A 391 9.16 -22.08 -11.99
C PHE A 391 9.39 -23.34 -11.15
N LEU A 392 9.60 -24.50 -11.77
CA LEU A 392 9.86 -25.76 -11.08
C LEU A 392 11.23 -25.77 -10.38
N LEU A 393 12.24 -25.15 -10.99
CA LEU A 393 13.58 -25.01 -10.41
C LEU A 393 13.59 -24.09 -9.19
N GLN A 394 12.71 -23.12 -9.12
CA GLN A 394 12.62 -22.16 -8.01
C GLN A 394 11.79 -22.67 -6.81
N ASN A 395 11.04 -23.74 -6.99
CA ASN A 395 10.24 -24.36 -5.92
C ASN A 395 10.97 -25.49 -5.20
N LYS A 396 12.16 -25.87 -5.66
CA LYS A 396 13.11 -26.75 -4.97
C LYS A 396 14.06 -25.90 -4.11
#